data_ee28e251a2294f52ffd13f0d92797bc3
#
_entry.id   ee28e251a2294f52ffd13f0d92797bc3
#
_cell.length_a   1.000
_cell.length_b   1.000
_cell.length_c   1.000
_cell.angle_alpha   90.00
_cell.angle_beta   90.00
_cell.angle_gamma   90.00
#
_symmetry.space_group_name_H-M   'P 1'
#
loop_
_entity.id
_entity.type
_entity.pdbx_description
1 polymer ?
#
loop_
_entity_poly.entity_id
_entity_poly.type
_entity_poly.pdbx_seq_one_letter_code
_entity_poly.pdbx_strand_id
1 'polypeptide(L)'
;MNNILFFLTPKALCAHLQSDYTLRQALEKMESAGYAALPILNKRGEYCGTLTEGDLLWAIKNLCYMDMRQAEAHRIMTVSHRKDNVPVKVTTSMQDLVARAAQQNFVPVVDDKDAFIGIVTRSAIMKYCQQQLFPED
;
A
#
# COMPACT_ATOMS: atom_id res chain seq x y z
N MET A 1 -21.93 15.37 2.80
CA MET A 1 -21.67 14.42 1.71
C MET A 1 -20.31 13.81 1.90
N ASN A 2 -20.25 12.49 1.89
CA ASN A 2 -19.00 11.79 2.14
C ASN A 2 -18.21 11.60 0.84
N ASN A 3 -16.97 12.04 0.87
CA ASN A 3 -16.09 11.89 -0.25
C ASN A 3 -14.84 11.17 0.26
N ILE A 4 -14.13 10.49 -0.62
CA ILE A 4 -13.02 9.62 -0.20
C ILE A 4 -11.91 10.38 0.51
N LEU A 5 -11.77 11.67 0.26
CA LEU A 5 -10.75 12.50 0.90
C LEU A 5 -10.96 12.62 2.42
N PHE A 6 -12.18 12.41 2.92
CA PHE A 6 -12.43 12.35 4.37
C PHE A 6 -11.72 11.20 5.05
N PHE A 7 -11.43 10.14 4.31
CA PHE A 7 -10.84 8.91 4.85
C PHE A 7 -9.37 8.78 4.51
N LEU A 8 -8.84 9.76 3.78
CA LEU A 8 -7.48 9.69 3.25
C LEU A 8 -6.44 9.86 4.35
N THR A 9 -5.49 8.94 4.43
CA THR A 9 -4.22 9.18 5.09
C THR A 9 -3.30 9.76 4.02
N PRO A 10 -2.92 11.05 4.12
CA PRO A 10 -2.17 11.70 3.04
C PRO A 10 -0.77 11.13 2.91
N LYS A 11 -0.21 11.26 1.71
CA LYS A 11 1.12 10.75 1.36
C LYS A 11 2.19 11.10 2.39
N ALA A 12 2.15 12.31 2.93
CA ALA A 12 3.14 12.77 3.91
C ALA A 12 3.15 11.94 5.19
N LEU A 13 2.03 11.28 5.51
CA LEU A 13 1.87 10.43 6.69
C LEU A 13 1.94 8.94 6.36
N CYS A 14 2.12 8.58 5.09
CA CYS A 14 2.18 7.18 4.65
C CYS A 14 3.63 6.72 4.55
N ALA A 15 3.94 5.61 5.21
CA ALA A 15 5.18 4.91 4.90
C ALA A 15 5.06 4.31 3.50
N HIS A 16 6.11 4.39 2.70
CA HIS A 16 6.13 3.84 1.35
C HIS A 16 7.56 3.44 0.98
N LEU A 17 7.67 2.63 -0.07
CA LEU A 17 8.95 2.18 -0.62
C LEU A 17 9.21 2.92 -1.92
N GLN A 18 10.48 3.11 -2.24
CA GLN A 18 10.88 3.62 -3.55
C GLN A 18 11.10 2.45 -4.51
N SER A 19 10.70 2.61 -5.76
CA SER A 19 10.79 1.55 -6.76
C SER A 19 12.22 1.08 -7.03
N ASP A 20 13.23 1.90 -6.71
CA ASP A 20 14.64 1.55 -6.90
C ASP A 20 15.28 0.92 -5.65
N TYR A 21 14.51 0.65 -4.60
CA TYR A 21 15.03 0.01 -3.40
C TYR A 21 15.50 -1.42 -3.68
N THR A 22 16.53 -1.83 -2.94
CA THR A 22 16.93 -3.24 -2.81
C THR A 22 16.00 -3.94 -1.80
N LEU A 23 16.05 -5.27 -1.78
CA LEU A 23 15.32 -6.04 -0.78
C LEU A 23 15.73 -5.65 0.64
N ARG A 24 17.04 -5.38 0.86
CA ARG A 24 17.52 -4.96 2.18
C ARG A 24 16.90 -3.64 2.62
N GLN A 25 16.86 -2.66 1.71
CA GLN A 25 16.25 -1.35 2.03
C GLN A 25 14.76 -1.50 2.33
N ALA A 26 14.05 -2.35 1.58
CA ALA A 26 12.64 -2.60 1.81
C ALA A 26 12.40 -3.27 3.17
N LEU A 27 13.22 -4.25 3.54
CA LEU A 27 13.14 -4.90 4.85
C LEU A 27 13.31 -3.91 5.98
N GLU A 28 14.34 -3.05 5.88
CA GLU A 28 14.59 -2.03 6.90
C GLU A 28 13.42 -1.06 7.02
N LYS A 29 12.85 -0.65 5.89
CA LYS A 29 11.71 0.28 5.89
C LYS A 29 10.46 -0.36 6.49
N MET A 30 10.18 -1.61 6.13
CA MET A 30 9.03 -2.33 6.70
C MET A 30 9.17 -2.54 8.20
N GLU A 31 10.36 -2.91 8.65
CA GLU A 31 10.63 -3.08 10.07
C GLU A 31 10.39 -1.78 10.84
N SER A 32 10.92 -0.67 10.35
CA SER A 32 10.78 0.62 11.02
C SER A 32 9.34 1.16 10.97
N ALA A 33 8.62 0.90 9.88
CA ALA A 33 7.25 1.37 9.71
C ALA A 33 6.23 0.52 10.48
N GLY A 34 6.54 -0.77 10.69
CA GLY A 34 5.65 -1.66 11.45
C GLY A 34 4.42 -2.13 10.69
N TYR A 35 4.38 -2.03 9.36
CA TYR A 35 3.25 -2.46 8.55
C TYR A 35 3.57 -3.72 7.77
N ALA A 36 2.54 -4.56 7.56
CA ALA A 36 2.66 -5.81 6.83
C ALA A 36 2.73 -5.64 5.31
N ALA A 37 2.39 -4.46 4.81
CA ALA A 37 2.40 -4.14 3.39
C ALA A 37 2.62 -2.65 3.21
N LEU A 38 3.41 -2.28 2.22
CA LEU A 38 3.68 -0.86 1.90
C LEU A 38 3.52 -0.62 0.40
N PRO A 39 2.96 0.54 0.02
CA PRO A 39 2.93 0.93 -1.38
C PRO A 39 4.33 1.27 -1.90
N ILE A 40 4.54 1.00 -3.17
CA ILE A 40 5.78 1.31 -3.89
C ILE A 40 5.51 2.52 -4.79
N LEU A 41 6.36 3.53 -4.69
CA LEU A 41 6.27 4.72 -5.53
C LEU A 41 7.54 4.86 -6.38
N ASN A 42 7.37 5.35 -7.61
CA ASN A 42 8.52 5.67 -8.44
C ASN A 42 9.01 7.11 -8.17
N LYS A 43 10.03 7.54 -8.90
CA LYS A 43 10.62 8.88 -8.75
C LYS A 43 9.66 10.01 -9.06
N ARG A 44 8.62 9.74 -9.86
CA ARG A 44 7.58 10.71 -10.21
C ARG A 44 6.47 10.77 -9.15
N GLY A 45 6.55 9.94 -8.12
CA GLY A 45 5.50 9.87 -7.11
C GLY A 45 4.29 9.05 -7.54
N GLU A 46 4.41 8.25 -8.59
CA GLU A 46 3.33 7.40 -9.07
C GLU A 46 3.32 6.07 -8.31
N TYR A 47 2.13 5.54 -8.07
CA TYR A 47 1.96 4.22 -7.45
C TYR A 47 2.36 3.12 -8.44
N CYS A 48 3.28 2.27 -8.03
CA CYS A 48 3.82 1.18 -8.87
C CYS A 48 3.39 -0.21 -8.44
N GLY A 49 2.84 -0.33 -7.25
CA GLY A 49 2.45 -1.63 -6.71
C GLY A 49 2.58 -1.66 -5.20
N THR A 50 2.39 -2.83 -4.62
CA THR A 50 2.45 -3.04 -3.17
C THR A 50 3.38 -4.20 -2.88
N LEU A 51 4.25 -4.04 -1.89
CA LEU A 51 5.12 -5.10 -1.40
C LEU A 51 4.65 -5.53 -0.01
N THR A 52 4.43 -6.84 0.16
CA THR A 52 4.00 -7.42 1.42
C THR A 52 5.16 -8.12 2.11
N GLU A 53 5.01 -8.38 3.42
CA GLU A 53 5.96 -9.21 4.17
C GLU A 53 6.12 -10.58 3.52
N GLY A 54 5.02 -11.17 3.01
CA GLY A 54 5.07 -12.45 2.32
C GLY A 54 5.90 -12.39 1.04
N ASP A 55 5.76 -11.31 0.26
CA ASP A 55 6.57 -11.11 -0.94
C ASP A 55 8.06 -11.10 -0.60
N LEU A 56 8.42 -10.39 0.47
CA LEU A 56 9.81 -10.32 0.93
C LEU A 56 10.31 -11.67 1.43
N LEU A 57 9.50 -12.39 2.19
CA LEU A 57 9.87 -13.71 2.71
C LEU A 57 10.20 -14.67 1.57
N TRP A 58 9.32 -14.75 0.56
CA TRP A 58 9.52 -15.64 -0.58
C TRP A 58 10.70 -15.21 -1.44
N ALA A 59 10.94 -13.90 -1.58
CA ALA A 59 12.10 -13.38 -2.30
C ALA A 59 13.40 -13.77 -1.60
N ILE A 60 13.45 -13.62 -0.27
CA ILE A 60 14.63 -13.99 0.51
C ILE A 60 14.90 -15.48 0.40
N LYS A 61 13.86 -16.30 0.46
CA LYS A 61 13.99 -17.75 0.32
C LYS A 61 14.48 -18.15 -1.08
N ASN A 62 13.82 -17.62 -2.13
CA ASN A 62 13.99 -18.11 -3.49
C ASN A 62 15.08 -17.41 -4.29
N LEU A 63 15.31 -16.11 -4.04
CA LEU A 63 16.31 -15.34 -4.76
C LEU A 63 17.63 -15.23 -3.97
N CYS A 64 17.54 -15.16 -2.65
CA CYS A 64 18.69 -14.93 -1.79
C CYS A 64 19.16 -16.21 -1.07
N TYR A 65 18.45 -17.32 -1.24
CA TYR A 65 18.75 -18.61 -0.59
C TYR A 65 18.94 -18.48 0.93
N MET A 66 18.13 -17.62 1.55
CA MET A 66 18.21 -17.27 2.98
C MET A 66 19.50 -16.57 3.39
N ASP A 67 20.31 -16.13 2.44
CA ASP A 67 21.51 -15.33 2.70
C ASP A 67 21.16 -13.85 2.61
N MET A 68 21.11 -13.17 3.75
CA MET A 68 20.75 -11.76 3.81
C MET A 68 21.72 -10.83 3.07
N ARG A 69 22.96 -11.26 2.84
CA ARG A 69 23.91 -10.48 2.05
C ARG A 69 23.46 -10.34 0.60
N GLN A 70 22.71 -11.32 0.09
CA GLN A 70 22.18 -11.29 -1.26
C GLN A 70 21.02 -10.29 -1.40
N ALA A 71 20.40 -9.87 -0.31
CA ALA A 71 19.28 -8.92 -0.35
C ALA A 71 19.69 -7.56 -0.92
N GLU A 72 20.98 -7.21 -0.83
CA GLU A 72 21.52 -5.98 -1.41
C GLU A 72 21.62 -6.05 -2.93
N ALA A 73 21.74 -7.25 -3.49
CA ALA A 73 21.92 -7.46 -4.93
C ALA A 73 20.62 -7.52 -5.72
N HIS A 74 19.46 -7.60 -5.05
CA HIS A 74 18.17 -7.74 -5.70
C HIS A 74 17.30 -6.50 -5.46
N ARG A 75 16.67 -6.01 -6.54
CA ARG A 75 15.75 -4.87 -6.49
C ARG A 75 14.33 -5.35 -6.23
N ILE A 76 13.54 -4.56 -5.49
CA ILE A 76 12.16 -4.95 -5.15
C ILE A 76 11.27 -5.10 -6.40
N MET A 77 11.54 -4.33 -7.45
CA MET A 77 10.72 -4.41 -8.67
C MET A 77 10.96 -5.69 -9.48
N THR A 78 11.99 -6.47 -9.16
CA THR A 78 12.22 -7.78 -9.78
C THR A 78 11.54 -8.92 -9.01
N VAL A 79 10.95 -8.61 -7.85
CA VAL A 79 10.25 -9.60 -7.02
C VAL A 79 8.84 -9.81 -7.57
N SER A 80 8.42 -11.08 -7.65
CA SER A 80 7.05 -11.40 -8.01
C SER A 80 6.11 -10.97 -6.89
N HIS A 81 5.18 -10.09 -7.21
CA HIS A 81 4.12 -9.70 -6.30
C HIS A 81 2.95 -10.68 -6.47
N ARG A 82 2.40 -11.17 -5.36
CA ARG A 82 1.24 -12.04 -5.42
C ARG A 82 0.00 -11.29 -5.89
N LYS A 83 -0.14 -10.06 -5.41
CA LYS A 83 -1.31 -9.23 -5.73
C LYS A 83 -1.01 -7.80 -5.33
N ASP A 84 -1.04 -6.91 -6.30
CA ASP A 84 -0.97 -5.49 -6.01
C ASP A 84 -2.34 -4.96 -5.60
N ASN A 85 -2.35 -3.97 -4.72
CA ASN A 85 -3.58 -3.28 -4.36
C ASN A 85 -3.97 -2.38 -5.54
N VAL A 86 -5.23 -2.47 -5.95
CA VAL A 86 -5.75 -1.68 -7.06
C VAL A 86 -6.05 -0.27 -6.58
N PRO A 87 -5.48 0.77 -7.20
CA PRO A 87 -5.74 2.14 -6.79
C PRO A 87 -7.10 2.65 -7.25
N VAL A 88 -7.57 3.72 -6.60
CA VAL A 88 -8.77 4.45 -7.03
C VAL A 88 -8.41 5.91 -7.25
N LYS A 89 -9.21 6.59 -8.07
CA LYS A 89 -9.10 8.03 -8.28
C LYS A 89 -9.87 8.77 -7.19
N VAL A 90 -9.51 10.04 -6.95
CA VAL A 90 -10.21 10.89 -5.96
C VAL A 90 -11.71 11.04 -6.25
N THR A 91 -12.10 10.85 -7.52
CA THR A 91 -13.50 10.95 -7.95
C THR A 91 -14.30 9.66 -7.77
N THR A 92 -13.66 8.59 -7.29
CA THR A 92 -14.32 7.30 -7.06
C THR A 92 -15.48 7.45 -6.07
N SER A 93 -16.59 6.76 -6.34
CA SER A 93 -17.75 6.78 -5.45
C SER A 93 -17.45 6.05 -4.14
N MET A 94 -18.20 6.40 -3.09
CA MET A 94 -18.09 5.69 -1.81
C MET A 94 -18.43 4.22 -1.94
N GLN A 95 -19.39 3.88 -2.78
CA GLN A 95 -19.77 2.49 -3.02
C GLN A 95 -18.59 1.68 -3.58
N ASP A 96 -17.89 2.23 -4.57
CA ASP A 96 -16.74 1.56 -5.18
C ASP A 96 -15.57 1.48 -4.20
N LEU A 97 -15.35 2.53 -3.40
CA LEU A 97 -14.31 2.53 -2.37
C LEU A 97 -14.55 1.43 -1.33
N VAL A 98 -15.78 1.32 -0.83
CA VAL A 98 -16.15 0.29 0.15
C VAL A 98 -15.94 -1.11 -0.44
N ALA A 99 -16.37 -1.32 -1.68
CA ALA A 99 -16.19 -2.60 -2.38
C ALA A 99 -14.71 -2.95 -2.52
N ARG A 100 -13.87 -1.97 -2.83
CA ARG A 100 -12.42 -2.18 -2.95
C ARG A 100 -11.79 -2.51 -1.60
N ALA A 101 -12.18 -1.80 -0.55
CA ALA A 101 -11.68 -2.01 0.82
C ALA A 101 -12.07 -3.39 1.38
N ALA A 102 -13.15 -3.99 0.88
CA ALA A 102 -13.53 -5.35 1.26
C ALA A 102 -12.53 -6.40 0.77
N GLN A 103 -11.78 -6.09 -0.29
CA GLN A 103 -10.83 -7.02 -0.92
C GLN A 103 -9.37 -6.68 -0.65
N GLN A 104 -9.09 -5.49 -0.15
CA GLN A 104 -7.72 -5.00 0.05
C GLN A 104 -7.58 -4.43 1.46
N ASN A 105 -6.41 -4.63 2.06
CA ASN A 105 -6.13 -4.09 3.39
C ASN A 105 -6.02 -2.57 3.40
N PHE A 106 -5.60 -1.97 2.30
CA PHE A 106 -5.68 -0.53 2.06
C PHE A 106 -5.93 -0.27 0.58
N VAL A 107 -6.42 0.93 0.28
CA VAL A 107 -6.71 1.34 -1.09
C VAL A 107 -5.82 2.53 -1.43
N PRO A 108 -4.87 2.39 -2.36
CA PRO A 108 -4.09 3.53 -2.82
C PRO A 108 -5.00 4.54 -3.53
N VAL A 109 -4.78 5.82 -3.31
CA VAL A 109 -5.54 6.89 -3.96
C VAL A 109 -4.59 7.70 -4.82
N VAL A 110 -4.99 7.90 -6.07
CA VAL A 110 -4.20 8.67 -7.04
C VAL A 110 -5.04 9.83 -7.57
N ASP A 111 -4.36 10.86 -8.06
CA ASP A 111 -5.02 11.99 -8.71
C ASP A 111 -5.29 11.69 -10.20
N ASP A 112 -5.76 12.69 -10.94
CA ASP A 112 -6.08 12.56 -12.37
C ASP A 112 -4.85 12.33 -13.26
N LYS A 113 -3.65 12.54 -12.72
CA LYS A 113 -2.38 12.31 -13.42
C LYS A 113 -1.66 11.06 -12.91
N ASP A 114 -2.38 10.21 -12.16
CA ASP A 114 -1.87 8.98 -11.56
C ASP A 114 -0.79 9.19 -10.48
N ALA A 115 -0.65 10.42 -9.96
CA ALA A 115 0.24 10.67 -8.84
C ALA A 115 -0.41 10.15 -7.55
N PHE A 116 0.38 9.44 -6.74
CA PHE A 116 -0.07 8.90 -5.46
C PHE A 116 -0.28 10.05 -4.46
N ILE A 117 -1.46 10.12 -3.87
CA ILE A 117 -1.78 11.16 -2.88
C ILE A 117 -1.98 10.62 -1.47
N GLY A 118 -2.12 9.32 -1.32
CA GLY A 118 -2.29 8.70 -0.02
C GLY A 118 -3.01 7.37 -0.10
N ILE A 119 -3.47 6.89 1.05
CA ILE A 119 -4.20 5.64 1.15
C ILE A 119 -5.48 5.83 1.94
N VAL A 120 -6.45 4.95 1.69
CA VAL A 120 -7.61 4.76 2.57
C VAL A 120 -7.46 3.37 3.17
N THR A 121 -7.39 3.30 4.49
CA THR A 121 -7.23 2.01 5.18
C THR A 121 -8.57 1.30 5.31
N ARG A 122 -8.53 -0.03 5.34
CA ARG A 122 -9.73 -0.83 5.64
C ARG A 122 -10.32 -0.42 6.99
N SER A 123 -9.48 -0.14 7.97
CA SER A 123 -9.92 0.30 9.29
C SER A 123 -10.77 1.58 9.23
N ALA A 124 -10.35 2.56 8.44
CA ALA A 124 -11.10 3.80 8.28
C ALA A 124 -12.49 3.55 7.67
N ILE A 125 -12.56 2.67 6.68
CA ILE A 125 -13.83 2.31 6.01
C ILE A 125 -14.71 1.51 6.97
N MET A 126 -14.16 0.59 7.75
CA MET A 126 -14.93 -0.19 8.72
C MET A 126 -15.54 0.71 9.78
N LYS A 127 -14.81 1.72 10.24
CA LYS A 127 -15.34 2.71 11.19
C LYS A 127 -16.50 3.50 10.60
N TYR A 128 -16.37 3.90 9.34
CA TYR A 128 -17.44 4.59 8.63
C TYR A 128 -18.70 3.70 8.55
N CYS A 129 -18.56 2.45 8.14
CA CYS A 129 -19.67 1.51 8.04
C CYS A 129 -20.32 1.28 9.41
N GLN A 130 -19.51 1.15 10.46
CA GLN A 130 -20.00 0.96 11.82
C GLN A 130 -20.86 2.15 12.26
N GLN A 131 -20.43 3.37 11.96
CA GLN A 131 -21.19 4.58 12.31
C GLN A 131 -22.50 4.69 11.54
N GLN A 132 -22.54 4.21 10.28
CA GLN A 132 -23.74 4.21 9.48
C GLN A 132 -24.75 3.16 9.95
N LEU A 133 -24.28 1.98 10.37
CA LEU A 133 -25.13 0.88 10.81
C LEU A 133 -25.54 1.00 12.28
N PHE A 134 -24.67 1.55 13.11
CA PHE A 134 -24.89 1.64 14.56
C PHE A 134 -24.53 3.04 15.05
N PRO A 135 -25.34 4.06 14.66
CA PRO A 135 -25.05 5.43 15.06
C PRO A 135 -25.12 5.59 16.57
N GLU A 136 -24.19 6.39 17.12
CA GLU A 136 -24.23 6.76 18.53
C GLU A 136 -25.27 7.85 18.75
N ASP A 137 -25.93 7.79 19.90
CA ASP A 137 -26.93 8.80 20.29
C ASP A 137 -26.27 10.11 20.75
#